data_adddc6a935a9f76038197eb2ffaf2064
#
_entry.id   adddc6a935a9f76038197eb2ffaf2064
#
_cell.length_a   1.000
_cell.length_b   1.000
_cell.length_c   1.000
_cell.angle_alpha   90.00
_cell.angle_beta   90.00
_cell.angle_gamma   90.00
#
_symmetry.space_group_name_H-M   'P 1'
#
loop_
_entity.id
_entity.type
_entity.pdbx_description
1 polymer ?
#
loop_
_entity_poly.entity_id
_entity_poly.type
_entity_poly.pdbx_seq_one_letter_code
_entity_poly.pdbx_strand_id
1 'polypeptide(L)'
;MGYFLFIDESGQDRQASPHEVLAGIAVQDSELWNLVQRTHTLEQDVFGMRISEGKLELKGKKLLKRKTFRLAGQVESLAAPESRELVCSCLKKGQSEDPAVRKSVSRLELSALGQAKIAFVSGLLELCSQHRVRAFASIVNNVSERPQGANFLRKDYAFLFERFFYYLEDRPSGPMGVVVFDELEKSRCHLLVNQMEAYFLKTAKGRMRSSNIIPEPFFVHSDLTTAIQIADLVAYITSWGVQVGSMPEPARAELEQLADQVCQLRYRATREINGQENFSVWSFAIIDDLLTSRDEG
;
A
#
# COMPACT_ATOMS: atom_id res chain seq x y z
N MET A 1 22.81 4.09 -6.51
CA MET A 1 21.76 3.15 -6.03
C MET A 1 20.85 3.95 -5.13
N GLY A 2 19.56 4.01 -5.45
CA GLY A 2 18.54 4.73 -4.69
C GLY A 2 17.33 3.86 -4.40
N TYR A 3 16.45 4.34 -3.54
CA TYR A 3 15.18 3.69 -3.24
C TYR A 3 14.04 4.69 -3.35
N PHE A 4 12.93 4.25 -3.91
CA PHE A 4 11.68 4.97 -3.90
C PHE A 4 10.77 4.40 -2.81
N LEU A 5 10.19 5.25 -1.98
CA LEU A 5 9.10 4.91 -1.08
C LEU A 5 7.80 5.47 -1.65
N PHE A 6 6.98 4.61 -2.24
CA PHE A 6 5.65 4.96 -2.74
C PHE A 6 4.64 4.82 -1.61
N ILE A 7 3.86 5.85 -1.35
CA ILE A 7 2.97 5.96 -0.18
C ILE A 7 1.55 6.24 -0.61
N ASP A 8 0.60 5.51 -0.01
CA ASP A 8 -0.83 5.75 -0.13
C ASP A 8 -1.52 5.58 1.24
N GLU A 9 -2.76 6.02 1.33
CA GLU A 9 -3.55 6.08 2.55
C GLU A 9 -4.81 5.21 2.44
N SER A 10 -5.21 4.58 3.55
CA SER A 10 -6.47 3.82 3.66
C SER A 10 -7.18 4.11 4.97
N GLY A 11 -8.52 4.06 4.95
CA GLY A 11 -9.31 4.17 6.19
C GLY A 11 -9.50 5.58 6.73
N GLN A 12 -9.24 6.63 5.96
CA GLN A 12 -9.37 8.03 6.39
C GLN A 12 -10.81 8.46 6.70
N ASP A 13 -11.82 7.74 6.19
CA ASP A 13 -13.23 8.03 6.43
C ASP A 13 -13.69 7.74 7.87
N ARG A 14 -12.89 6.99 8.66
CA ARG A 14 -13.12 6.60 10.06
C ARG A 14 -14.47 5.91 10.33
N GLN A 15 -15.29 5.72 9.32
CA GLN A 15 -16.63 5.15 9.48
C GLN A 15 -16.68 3.66 9.15
N ALA A 16 -15.93 3.27 8.14
CA ALA A 16 -15.96 1.91 7.61
C ALA A 16 -14.73 1.09 8.02
N SER A 17 -13.55 1.70 8.06
CA SER A 17 -12.30 1.02 8.40
C SER A 17 -12.01 1.04 9.90
N PRO A 18 -11.49 -0.06 10.48
CA PRO A 18 -11.10 -0.10 11.89
C PRO A 18 -9.89 0.79 12.21
N HIS A 19 -9.02 1.04 11.24
CA HIS A 19 -7.78 1.80 11.39
C HIS A 19 -7.57 2.74 10.21
N GLU A 20 -7.02 3.93 10.51
CA GLU A 20 -6.40 4.79 9.51
C GLU A 20 -4.99 4.27 9.27
N VAL A 21 -4.63 3.99 8.03
CA VAL A 21 -3.33 3.42 7.66
C VAL A 21 -2.67 4.31 6.64
N LEU A 22 -1.47 4.76 6.95
CA LEU A 22 -0.52 5.32 5.99
C LEU A 22 0.48 4.22 5.67
N ALA A 23 0.47 3.70 4.44
CA ALA A 23 1.38 2.63 4.07
C ALA A 23 2.15 2.93 2.79
N GLY A 24 3.27 2.26 2.64
CA GLY A 24 4.10 2.41 1.44
C GLY A 24 4.91 1.17 1.14
N ILE A 25 5.43 1.14 -0.08
CA ILE A 25 6.38 0.14 -0.53
C ILE A 25 7.70 0.79 -0.90
N ALA A 26 8.81 0.26 -0.40
CA ALA A 26 10.14 0.65 -0.81
C ALA A 26 10.65 -0.26 -1.92
N VAL A 27 11.05 0.34 -3.04
CA VAL A 27 11.55 -0.34 -4.23
C VAL A 27 12.90 0.27 -4.61
N GLN A 28 13.89 -0.58 -4.89
CA GLN A 28 15.17 -0.14 -5.41
C GLN A 28 15.03 0.40 -6.84
N ASP A 29 15.75 1.48 -7.17
CA ASP A 29 15.71 2.13 -8.48
C ASP A 29 15.90 1.16 -9.65
N SER A 30 16.85 0.24 -9.54
CA SER A 30 17.16 -0.78 -10.56
C SER A 30 16.06 -1.86 -10.70
N GLU A 31 15.23 -2.07 -9.71
CA GLU A 31 14.15 -3.09 -9.71
C GLU A 31 12.79 -2.52 -10.12
N LEU A 32 12.62 -1.21 -10.07
CA LEU A 32 11.31 -0.58 -10.28
C LEU A 32 10.71 -0.93 -11.66
N TRP A 33 11.51 -0.81 -12.71
CA TRP A 33 11.01 -1.11 -14.06
C TRP A 33 10.71 -2.60 -14.25
N ASN A 34 11.54 -3.48 -13.71
CA ASN A 34 11.30 -4.91 -13.72
C ASN A 34 9.99 -5.28 -13.02
N LEU A 35 9.73 -4.69 -11.85
CA LEU A 35 8.48 -4.90 -11.11
C LEU A 35 7.27 -4.45 -11.94
N VAL A 36 7.33 -3.27 -12.57
CA VAL A 36 6.26 -2.76 -13.44
C VAL A 36 5.99 -3.70 -14.60
N GLN A 37 7.02 -4.14 -15.33
CA GLN A 37 6.87 -5.07 -16.46
C GLN A 37 6.28 -6.41 -16.02
N ARG A 38 6.74 -6.96 -14.90
CA ARG A 38 6.22 -8.22 -14.35
C ARG A 38 4.77 -8.08 -13.88
N THR A 39 4.39 -6.93 -13.33
CA THR A 39 2.99 -6.64 -12.99
C THR A 39 2.11 -6.63 -14.24
N HIS A 40 2.54 -6.00 -15.33
CA HIS A 40 1.81 -6.02 -16.60
C HIS A 40 1.68 -7.43 -17.19
N THR A 41 2.73 -8.25 -17.09
CA THR A 41 2.67 -9.66 -17.50
C THR A 41 1.66 -10.42 -16.66
N LEU A 42 1.67 -10.24 -15.35
CA LEU A 42 0.72 -10.87 -14.43
C LEU A 42 -0.74 -10.46 -14.74
N GLU A 43 -0.99 -9.19 -15.08
CA GLU A 43 -2.32 -8.75 -15.53
C GLU A 43 -2.78 -9.55 -16.78
N GLN A 44 -1.91 -9.69 -17.78
CA GLN A 44 -2.22 -10.44 -19.00
C GLN A 44 -2.44 -11.93 -18.72
N ASP A 45 -1.64 -12.52 -17.84
CA ASP A 45 -1.74 -13.93 -17.50
C ASP A 45 -3.03 -14.25 -16.73
N VAL A 46 -3.43 -13.38 -15.81
CA VAL A 46 -4.59 -13.59 -14.95
C VAL A 46 -5.89 -13.11 -15.59
N PHE A 47 -5.89 -11.92 -16.22
CA PHE A 47 -7.11 -11.32 -16.76
C PHE A 47 -7.29 -11.51 -18.27
N GLY A 48 -6.27 -11.98 -18.98
CA GLY A 48 -6.27 -12.07 -20.44
C GLY A 48 -6.11 -10.72 -21.14
N MET A 49 -5.92 -9.63 -20.39
CA MET A 49 -5.71 -8.27 -20.89
C MET A 49 -5.10 -7.39 -19.79
N ARG A 50 -4.50 -6.28 -20.17
CA ARG A 50 -4.09 -5.28 -19.20
C ARG A 50 -5.30 -4.48 -18.73
N ILE A 51 -5.52 -4.48 -17.43
CA ILE A 51 -6.63 -3.72 -16.79
C ILE A 51 -6.39 -2.21 -16.95
N SER A 52 -5.15 -1.77 -16.83
CA SER A 52 -4.76 -0.36 -16.99
C SER A 52 -5.05 0.22 -18.38
N GLU A 53 -4.99 -0.57 -19.44
CA GLU A 53 -5.35 -0.14 -20.80
C GLU A 53 -6.85 0.18 -20.92
N GLY A 54 -7.70 -0.47 -20.13
CA GLY A 54 -9.14 -0.22 -20.06
C GLY A 54 -9.55 0.92 -19.12
N LYS A 55 -8.63 1.78 -18.71
CA LYS A 55 -8.83 2.85 -17.70
C LYS A 55 -9.36 2.32 -16.35
N LEU A 56 -9.10 1.06 -16.05
CA LEU A 56 -9.43 0.44 -14.77
C LEU A 56 -8.19 0.48 -13.88
N GLU A 57 -8.29 1.21 -12.80
CA GLU A 57 -7.25 1.32 -11.79
C GLU A 57 -7.25 0.12 -10.85
N LEU A 58 -6.06 -0.39 -10.52
CA LEU A 58 -5.85 -1.49 -9.59
C LEU A 58 -6.02 -1.02 -8.13
N LYS A 59 -7.23 -0.67 -7.72
CA LYS A 59 -7.52 -0.24 -6.34
C LYS A 59 -7.94 -1.40 -5.43
N GLY A 60 -7.37 -1.46 -4.24
CA GLY A 60 -7.68 -2.45 -3.21
C GLY A 60 -9.18 -2.53 -2.93
N LYS A 61 -9.85 -1.38 -2.75
CA LYS A 61 -11.30 -1.30 -2.57
C LYS A 61 -12.09 -1.88 -3.76
N LYS A 62 -11.57 -1.81 -5.00
CA LYS A 62 -12.23 -2.37 -6.20
C LYS A 62 -11.95 -3.86 -6.38
N LEU A 63 -10.72 -4.29 -6.10
CA LEU A 63 -10.28 -5.68 -6.29
C LEU A 63 -10.77 -6.58 -5.14
N LEU A 64 -10.65 -6.13 -3.92
CA LEU A 64 -10.81 -6.94 -2.70
C LEU A 64 -12.10 -6.64 -1.92
N LYS A 65 -13.16 -6.09 -2.55
CA LYS A 65 -14.45 -5.90 -1.88
C LYS A 65 -15.08 -7.25 -1.47
N ARG A 66 -15.88 -7.28 -0.40
CA ARG A 66 -16.57 -8.50 0.09
C ARG A 66 -17.32 -9.26 -1.00
N LYS A 67 -17.93 -8.54 -1.97
CA LYS A 67 -18.58 -9.15 -3.13
C LYS A 67 -17.61 -10.00 -3.97
N THR A 68 -16.34 -9.62 -4.09
CA THR A 68 -15.32 -10.38 -4.84
C THR A 68 -15.14 -11.76 -4.23
N PHE A 69 -14.92 -11.84 -2.91
CA PHE A 69 -14.76 -13.13 -2.21
C PHE A 69 -16.01 -13.98 -2.27
N ARG A 70 -17.19 -13.38 -2.07
CA ARG A 70 -18.48 -14.09 -2.18
C ARG A 70 -18.67 -14.69 -3.58
N LEU A 71 -18.30 -13.97 -4.64
CA LEU A 71 -18.41 -14.46 -6.01
C LEU A 71 -17.38 -15.55 -6.30
N ALA A 72 -16.15 -15.37 -5.86
CA ALA A 72 -15.07 -16.35 -6.01
C ALA A 72 -15.42 -17.72 -5.39
N GLY A 73 -16.09 -17.72 -4.24
CA GLY A 73 -16.49 -18.95 -3.54
C GLY A 73 -17.76 -19.62 -4.08
N GLN A 74 -18.38 -19.14 -5.16
CA GLN A 74 -19.60 -19.74 -5.73
C GLN A 74 -19.35 -20.94 -6.64
N VAL A 75 -18.15 -21.09 -7.13
CA VAL A 75 -17.72 -22.22 -7.98
C VAL A 75 -16.36 -22.73 -7.51
N GLU A 76 -16.08 -23.99 -7.80
CA GLU A 76 -14.75 -24.55 -7.58
C GLU A 76 -13.67 -23.78 -8.36
N SER A 77 -12.42 -23.92 -7.96
CA SER A 77 -11.29 -23.28 -8.64
C SER A 77 -11.24 -23.69 -10.10
N LEU A 78 -11.34 -22.71 -10.99
CA LEU A 78 -11.32 -22.93 -12.43
C LEU A 78 -9.88 -23.14 -12.93
N ALA A 79 -9.70 -24.04 -13.90
CA ALA A 79 -8.41 -24.21 -14.56
C ALA A 79 -7.96 -22.94 -15.28
N ALA A 80 -6.67 -22.66 -15.28
CA ALA A 80 -6.12 -21.39 -15.76
C ALA A 80 -6.55 -20.99 -17.19
N PRO A 81 -6.56 -21.87 -18.23
CA PRO A 81 -6.99 -21.49 -19.57
C PRO A 81 -8.47 -21.07 -19.61
N GLU A 82 -9.35 -21.88 -19.03
CA GLU A 82 -10.79 -21.61 -18.99
C GLU A 82 -11.12 -20.36 -18.17
N SER A 83 -10.51 -20.22 -17.01
CA SER A 83 -10.65 -19.04 -16.16
C SER A 83 -10.32 -17.76 -16.92
N ARG A 84 -9.19 -17.74 -17.63
CA ARG A 84 -8.72 -16.59 -18.41
C ARG A 84 -9.70 -16.17 -19.51
N GLU A 85 -10.27 -17.10 -20.24
CA GLU A 85 -11.27 -16.83 -21.28
C GLU A 85 -12.54 -16.21 -20.69
N LEU A 86 -13.06 -16.79 -19.61
CA LEU A 86 -14.23 -16.29 -18.88
C LEU A 86 -14.00 -14.87 -18.32
N VAL A 87 -12.83 -14.64 -17.75
CA VAL A 87 -12.44 -13.33 -17.19
C VAL A 87 -12.35 -12.29 -18.30
N CYS A 88 -11.67 -12.59 -19.39
CA CYS A 88 -11.55 -11.68 -20.55
C CYS A 88 -12.93 -11.35 -21.13
N SER A 89 -13.80 -12.35 -21.30
CA SER A 89 -15.19 -12.17 -21.72
C SER A 89 -15.96 -11.25 -20.77
N CYS A 90 -15.86 -11.52 -19.45
CA CYS A 90 -16.51 -10.72 -18.42
C CYS A 90 -16.08 -9.25 -18.48
N LEU A 91 -14.78 -8.99 -18.60
CA LEU A 91 -14.23 -7.63 -18.68
C LEU A 91 -14.69 -6.90 -19.93
N LYS A 92 -14.63 -7.55 -21.10
CA LYS A 92 -15.10 -6.98 -22.37
C LYS A 92 -16.58 -6.64 -22.33
N LYS A 93 -17.43 -7.57 -21.85
CA LYS A 93 -18.85 -7.33 -21.67
C LYS A 93 -19.13 -6.18 -20.69
N GLY A 94 -18.39 -6.13 -19.58
CA GLY A 94 -18.54 -5.08 -18.56
C GLY A 94 -18.17 -3.67 -19.05
N GLN A 95 -17.29 -3.57 -20.04
CA GLN A 95 -16.86 -2.31 -20.67
C GLN A 95 -17.73 -1.89 -21.86
N SER A 96 -18.63 -2.76 -22.33
CA SER A 96 -19.50 -2.45 -23.47
C SER A 96 -20.41 -1.25 -23.18
N GLU A 97 -20.60 -0.38 -24.16
CA GLU A 97 -21.58 0.72 -24.08
C GLU A 97 -23.01 0.19 -24.14
N ASP A 98 -23.24 -0.97 -24.78
CA ASP A 98 -24.55 -1.60 -24.88
C ASP A 98 -25.00 -2.21 -23.53
N PRO A 99 -26.10 -1.72 -22.95
CA PRO A 99 -26.67 -2.26 -21.71
C PRO A 99 -27.09 -3.73 -21.82
N ALA A 100 -27.48 -4.22 -23.00
CA ALA A 100 -27.88 -5.61 -23.20
C ALA A 100 -26.63 -6.53 -23.07
N VAL A 101 -25.51 -6.13 -23.67
CA VAL A 101 -24.24 -6.84 -23.54
C VAL A 101 -23.76 -6.85 -22.09
N ARG A 102 -23.82 -5.72 -21.36
CA ARG A 102 -23.47 -5.69 -19.93
C ARG A 102 -24.31 -6.62 -19.08
N LYS A 103 -25.62 -6.72 -19.37
CA LYS A 103 -26.53 -7.63 -18.67
C LYS A 103 -26.32 -9.10 -19.02
N SER A 104 -25.64 -9.42 -20.13
CA SER A 104 -25.36 -10.80 -20.53
C SER A 104 -24.19 -11.45 -19.76
N VAL A 105 -23.55 -10.73 -18.83
CA VAL A 105 -22.50 -11.28 -17.96
C VAL A 105 -23.09 -12.39 -17.11
N SER A 106 -22.55 -13.61 -17.25
CA SER A 106 -23.02 -14.79 -16.52
C SER A 106 -22.48 -14.84 -15.08
N ARG A 107 -23.12 -15.66 -14.25
CA ARG A 107 -22.61 -15.94 -12.89
C ARG A 107 -21.22 -16.56 -12.90
N LEU A 108 -20.97 -17.49 -13.82
CA LEU A 108 -19.68 -18.14 -13.96
C LEU A 108 -18.57 -17.14 -14.30
N GLU A 109 -18.81 -16.22 -15.25
CA GLU A 109 -17.88 -15.15 -15.58
C GLU A 109 -17.59 -14.23 -14.38
N LEU A 110 -18.62 -13.91 -13.57
CA LEU A 110 -18.42 -13.10 -12.36
C LEU A 110 -17.61 -13.85 -11.29
N SER A 111 -17.80 -15.15 -11.16
CA SER A 111 -17.05 -15.99 -10.22
C SER A 111 -15.60 -16.14 -10.68
N ALA A 112 -15.37 -16.40 -11.98
CA ALA A 112 -14.04 -16.42 -12.55
C ALA A 112 -13.29 -15.09 -12.32
N LEU A 113 -13.96 -13.96 -12.56
CA LEU A 113 -13.38 -12.63 -12.29
C LEU A 113 -13.09 -12.42 -10.81
N GLY A 114 -13.91 -12.95 -9.91
CA GLY A 114 -13.66 -12.91 -8.46
C GLY A 114 -12.40 -13.67 -8.08
N GLN A 115 -12.27 -14.91 -8.56
CA GLN A 115 -11.07 -15.75 -8.35
C GLN A 115 -9.81 -15.10 -8.94
N ALA A 116 -9.91 -14.59 -10.17
CA ALA A 116 -8.81 -13.91 -10.85
C ALA A 116 -8.31 -12.68 -10.08
N LYS A 117 -9.20 -11.86 -9.51
CA LYS A 117 -8.81 -10.70 -8.71
C LYS A 117 -8.01 -11.08 -7.46
N ILE A 118 -8.44 -12.12 -6.75
CA ILE A 118 -7.73 -12.61 -5.55
C ILE A 118 -6.38 -13.18 -5.95
N ALA A 119 -6.34 -14.03 -6.98
CA ALA A 119 -5.11 -14.62 -7.50
C ALA A 119 -4.11 -13.55 -8.00
N PHE A 120 -4.61 -12.51 -8.68
CA PHE A 120 -3.78 -11.40 -9.13
C PHE A 120 -3.13 -10.67 -7.95
N VAL A 121 -3.91 -10.31 -6.90
CA VAL A 121 -3.35 -9.61 -5.74
C VAL A 121 -2.32 -10.48 -5.02
N SER A 122 -2.61 -11.77 -4.82
CA SER A 122 -1.65 -12.71 -4.22
C SER A 122 -0.36 -12.83 -5.05
N GLY A 123 -0.48 -12.99 -6.37
CA GLY A 123 0.67 -13.05 -7.28
C GLY A 123 1.47 -11.75 -7.31
N LEU A 124 0.80 -10.59 -7.18
CA LEU A 124 1.46 -9.29 -7.12
C LEU A 124 2.29 -9.13 -5.83
N LEU A 125 1.76 -9.58 -4.69
CA LEU A 125 2.52 -9.58 -3.42
C LEU A 125 3.71 -10.54 -3.48
N GLU A 126 3.57 -11.66 -4.17
CA GLU A 126 4.69 -12.58 -4.44
C GLU A 126 5.76 -11.94 -5.32
N LEU A 127 5.38 -11.24 -6.40
CA LEU A 127 6.29 -10.44 -7.22
C LEU A 127 7.02 -9.40 -6.38
N CYS A 128 6.32 -8.69 -5.48
CA CYS A 128 6.94 -7.76 -4.54
C CYS A 128 8.04 -8.45 -3.71
N SER A 129 7.79 -9.67 -3.23
CA SER A 129 8.79 -10.45 -2.49
C SER A 129 10.00 -10.81 -3.36
N GLN A 130 9.77 -11.28 -4.60
CA GLN A 130 10.80 -11.65 -5.55
C GLN A 130 11.71 -10.46 -5.92
N HIS A 131 11.14 -9.25 -6.06
CA HIS A 131 11.85 -8.01 -6.33
C HIS A 131 12.35 -7.29 -5.08
N ARG A 132 12.37 -7.98 -3.92
CA ARG A 132 12.87 -7.46 -2.64
C ARG A 132 12.20 -6.17 -2.18
N VAL A 133 10.98 -5.94 -2.61
CA VAL A 133 10.14 -4.85 -2.11
C VAL A 133 9.93 -5.00 -0.61
N ARG A 134 9.93 -3.87 0.12
CA ARG A 134 9.62 -3.86 1.55
C ARG A 134 8.41 -2.97 1.81
N ALA A 135 7.50 -3.48 2.62
CA ALA A 135 6.32 -2.75 3.04
C ALA A 135 6.56 -2.00 4.35
N PHE A 136 6.04 -0.79 4.43
CA PHE A 136 6.06 0.10 5.60
C PHE A 136 4.64 0.53 5.90
N ALA A 137 4.29 0.62 7.17
CA ALA A 137 2.97 1.13 7.55
C ALA A 137 2.99 1.81 8.92
N SER A 138 2.25 2.90 9.02
CA SER A 138 1.82 3.52 10.26
C SER A 138 0.32 3.26 10.40
N ILE A 139 -0.05 2.50 11.42
CA ILE A 139 -1.43 2.07 11.70
C ILE A 139 -1.94 2.89 12.87
N VAL A 140 -2.91 3.76 12.63
CA VAL A 140 -3.47 4.67 13.63
C VAL A 140 -4.81 4.14 14.09
N ASN A 141 -4.98 4.06 15.41
CA ASN A 141 -6.26 3.69 15.99
C ASN A 141 -7.30 4.79 15.70
N ASN A 142 -8.51 4.40 15.26
CA ASN A 142 -9.58 5.34 14.90
C ASN A 142 -10.08 6.22 16.04
N VAL A 143 -9.81 5.84 17.30
CA VAL A 143 -10.15 6.64 18.47
C VAL A 143 -9.10 7.72 18.77
N SER A 144 -7.97 7.74 18.08
CA SER A 144 -6.92 8.73 18.29
C SER A 144 -7.39 10.12 17.91
N GLU A 145 -7.15 11.10 18.79
CA GLU A 145 -7.40 12.50 18.50
C GLU A 145 -6.50 12.98 17.36
N ARG A 146 -7.07 13.77 16.43
CA ARG A 146 -6.27 14.44 15.40
C ARG A 146 -5.75 15.75 15.96
N PRO A 147 -4.45 16.04 15.80
CA PRO A 147 -3.92 17.33 16.16
C PRO A 147 -4.63 18.43 15.38
N GLN A 148 -5.08 19.45 16.10
CA GLN A 148 -5.63 20.66 15.48
C GLN A 148 -4.45 21.60 15.21
N GLY A 149 -4.13 21.80 13.94
CA GLY A 149 -3.08 22.72 13.51
C GLY A 149 -2.23 22.18 12.38
N ALA A 150 -1.84 23.06 11.49
CA ALA A 150 -1.18 22.72 10.23
C ALA A 150 0.35 22.77 10.30
N ASN A 151 0.95 23.08 11.46
CA ASN A 151 2.34 23.53 11.52
C ASN A 151 3.36 22.41 11.80
N PHE A 152 2.94 21.18 11.94
CA PHE A 152 3.86 20.05 12.20
C PHE A 152 3.46 18.82 11.40
N LEU A 153 4.45 17.99 11.08
CA LEU A 153 4.23 16.71 10.40
C LEU A 153 3.55 15.73 11.37
N ARG A 154 2.46 15.11 10.95
CA ARG A 154 1.75 14.11 11.75
C ARG A 154 2.71 12.96 12.11
N LYS A 155 2.51 12.39 13.28
CA LYS A 155 3.35 11.34 13.86
C LYS A 155 3.41 10.09 12.97
N ASP A 156 2.35 9.72 12.28
CA ASP A 156 2.31 8.60 11.36
C ASP A 156 3.28 8.76 10.18
N TYR A 157 3.40 9.96 9.60
CA TYR A 157 4.41 10.25 8.59
C TYR A 157 5.84 10.20 9.18
N ALA A 158 6.04 10.82 10.36
CA ALA A 158 7.33 10.83 11.01
C ALA A 158 7.84 9.42 11.34
N PHE A 159 6.94 8.53 11.79
CA PHE A 159 7.24 7.11 12.03
C PHE A 159 7.52 6.34 10.74
N LEU A 160 6.77 6.62 9.66
CA LEU A 160 7.02 5.98 8.37
C LEU A 160 8.41 6.35 7.84
N PHE A 161 8.78 7.64 7.91
CA PHE A 161 10.11 8.12 7.50
C PHE A 161 11.22 7.56 8.39
N GLU A 162 10.99 7.41 9.69
CA GLU A 162 11.95 6.77 10.61
C GLU A 162 12.25 5.33 10.19
N ARG A 163 11.22 4.52 9.91
CA ARG A 163 11.40 3.13 9.51
C ARG A 163 12.07 3.03 8.15
N PHE A 164 11.72 3.93 7.23
CA PHE A 164 12.38 3.99 5.93
C PHE A 164 13.84 4.42 6.05
N PHE A 165 14.15 5.39 6.91
CA PHE A 165 15.52 5.80 7.21
C PHE A 165 16.34 4.61 7.74
N TYR A 166 15.84 3.87 8.73
CA TYR A 166 16.53 2.68 9.26
C TYR A 166 16.76 1.61 8.18
N TYR A 167 15.80 1.45 7.28
CA TYR A 167 15.98 0.55 6.15
C TYR A 167 17.11 0.98 5.21
N LEU A 168 17.21 2.26 4.91
CA LEU A 168 18.29 2.82 4.05
C LEU A 168 19.64 2.73 4.75
N GLU A 169 19.70 3.06 6.03
CA GLU A 169 20.91 3.00 6.85
C GLU A 169 21.51 1.59 6.92
N ASP A 170 20.65 0.56 6.94
CA ASP A 170 21.09 -0.84 6.91
C ASP A 170 21.49 -1.34 5.50
N ARG A 171 21.42 -0.48 4.47
CA ARG A 171 21.87 -0.86 3.13
C ARG A 171 23.33 -0.51 2.92
N PRO A 172 24.08 -1.34 2.17
CA PRO A 172 25.45 -1.01 1.76
C PRO A 172 25.47 0.34 1.04
N SER A 173 26.50 1.14 1.27
CA SER A 173 26.75 2.43 0.59
C SER A 173 25.81 3.58 0.95
N GLY A 174 24.98 3.47 1.98
CA GLY A 174 24.10 4.55 2.44
C GLY A 174 23.28 5.18 1.32
N PRO A 175 22.37 4.42 0.69
CA PRO A 175 21.63 4.92 -0.47
C PRO A 175 20.68 6.05 -0.08
N MET A 176 20.38 6.93 -1.07
CA MET A 176 19.35 7.94 -0.91
C MET A 176 17.95 7.36 -1.17
N GLY A 177 16.98 7.83 -0.39
CA GLY A 177 15.56 7.52 -0.54
C GLY A 177 14.78 8.72 -1.08
N VAL A 178 13.88 8.46 -2.00
CA VAL A 178 12.93 9.42 -2.57
C VAL A 178 11.53 9.04 -2.11
N VAL A 179 10.75 10.01 -1.64
CA VAL A 179 9.37 9.79 -1.19
C VAL A 179 8.40 10.22 -2.27
N VAL A 180 7.48 9.32 -2.64
CA VAL A 180 6.49 9.51 -3.69
C VAL A 180 5.10 9.25 -3.13
N PHE A 181 4.22 10.22 -3.22
CA PHE A 181 2.84 10.14 -2.74
C PHE A 181 1.84 10.01 -3.89
N ASP A 182 0.70 9.38 -3.62
CA ASP A 182 -0.48 9.58 -4.46
C ASP A 182 -0.90 11.06 -4.42
N GLU A 183 -1.33 11.59 -5.57
CA GLU A 183 -1.75 12.99 -5.67
C GLU A 183 -2.98 13.23 -4.80
N LEU A 184 -2.84 14.19 -3.90
CA LEU A 184 -3.91 14.71 -3.07
C LEU A 184 -4.48 15.98 -3.72
N GLU A 185 -5.56 16.50 -3.12
CA GLU A 185 -6.00 17.86 -3.46
C GLU A 185 -4.84 18.85 -3.27
N LYS A 186 -4.69 19.80 -4.21
CA LYS A 186 -3.54 20.72 -4.27
C LYS A 186 -3.25 21.43 -2.93
N SER A 187 -4.28 21.83 -2.21
CA SER A 187 -4.16 22.43 -0.87
C SER A 187 -3.51 21.51 0.15
N ARG A 188 -3.86 20.22 0.11
CA ARG A 188 -3.28 19.19 0.98
C ARG A 188 -1.84 18.83 0.59
N CYS A 189 -1.51 18.83 -0.71
CA CYS A 189 -0.13 18.67 -1.17
C CYS A 189 0.76 19.79 -0.63
N HIS A 190 0.34 21.05 -0.77
CA HIS A 190 1.08 22.20 -0.23
C HIS A 190 1.25 22.13 1.28
N LEU A 191 0.20 21.74 2.01
CA LEU A 191 0.29 21.56 3.45
C LEU A 191 1.32 20.51 3.83
N LEU A 192 1.30 19.34 3.18
CA LEU A 192 2.23 18.26 3.45
C LEU A 192 3.67 18.66 3.12
N VAL A 193 3.91 19.36 1.99
CA VAL A 193 5.24 19.89 1.63
C VAL A 193 5.76 20.78 2.74
N ASN A 194 4.98 21.76 3.20
CA ASN A 194 5.37 22.70 4.26
C ASN A 194 5.66 21.97 5.59
N GLN A 195 4.87 20.96 5.93
CA GLN A 195 5.05 20.15 7.14
C GLN A 195 6.32 19.31 7.05
N MET A 196 6.60 18.69 5.89
CA MET A 196 7.82 17.91 5.65
C MET A 196 9.06 18.81 5.69
N GLU A 197 9.00 19.98 5.05
CA GLU A 197 10.09 20.96 5.11
C GLU A 197 10.39 21.38 6.55
N ALA A 198 9.35 21.74 7.31
CA ALA A 198 9.52 22.08 8.73
C ALA A 198 10.12 20.93 9.54
N TYR A 199 9.67 19.71 9.32
CA TYR A 199 10.19 18.52 9.98
C TYR A 199 11.67 18.29 9.66
N PHE A 200 12.04 18.22 8.39
CA PHE A 200 13.40 17.91 7.97
C PHE A 200 14.41 19.02 8.28
N LEU A 201 14.00 20.28 8.24
CA LEU A 201 14.90 21.41 8.48
C LEU A 201 14.97 21.84 9.95
N LYS A 202 13.86 21.73 10.71
CA LYS A 202 13.77 22.34 12.03
C LYS A 202 13.90 21.37 13.19
N THR A 203 13.62 20.07 12.99
CA THR A 203 13.77 19.07 14.07
C THR A 203 15.10 18.36 14.02
N ALA A 204 15.64 17.94 15.19
CA ALA A 204 16.90 17.20 15.26
C ALA A 204 16.79 15.84 14.54
N LYS A 205 15.67 15.12 14.76
CA LYS A 205 15.40 13.83 14.10
C LYS A 205 15.22 13.96 12.60
N GLY A 206 14.55 15.02 12.14
CA GLY A 206 14.37 15.29 10.70
C GLY A 206 15.70 15.58 10.02
N ARG A 207 16.55 16.45 10.60
CA ARG A 207 17.89 16.73 10.06
C ARG A 207 18.76 15.47 9.98
N MET A 208 18.70 14.60 10.97
CA MET A 208 19.41 13.32 10.92
C MET A 208 18.90 12.47 9.75
N ARG A 209 17.59 12.35 9.57
CA ARG A 209 16.97 11.52 8.52
C ARG A 209 17.18 12.06 7.11
N SER A 210 17.39 13.38 6.96
CA SER A 210 17.70 14.00 5.67
C SER A 210 19.09 13.59 5.12
N SER A 211 19.92 12.92 5.91
CA SER A 211 21.17 12.32 5.41
C SER A 211 20.94 11.20 4.39
N ASN A 212 19.80 10.49 4.47
CA ASN A 212 19.47 9.39 3.58
C ASN A 212 18.09 9.53 2.90
N ILE A 213 17.25 10.50 3.31
CA ILE A 213 15.96 10.76 2.69
C ILE A 213 16.00 12.14 2.05
N ILE A 214 15.72 12.24 0.76
CA ILE A 214 15.57 13.52 0.07
C ILE A 214 14.31 14.21 0.61
N PRO A 215 14.42 15.39 1.25
CA PRO A 215 13.30 16.05 1.90
C PRO A 215 12.35 16.79 0.93
N GLU A 216 12.31 16.35 -0.30
CA GLU A 216 11.45 16.85 -1.38
C GLU A 216 10.48 15.75 -1.81
N PRO A 217 9.17 15.84 -1.51
CA PRO A 217 8.21 14.83 -1.92
C PRO A 217 7.82 15.00 -3.39
N PHE A 218 7.56 13.88 -4.06
CA PHE A 218 6.94 13.83 -5.38
C PHE A 218 5.49 13.39 -5.25
N PHE A 219 4.61 13.99 -6.04
CA PHE A 219 3.20 13.61 -6.13
C PHE A 219 2.91 13.09 -7.52
N VAL A 220 2.26 11.93 -7.62
CA VAL A 220 1.98 11.27 -8.89
C VAL A 220 0.54 10.77 -8.94
N HIS A 221 -0.03 10.69 -10.14
CA HIS A 221 -1.36 10.16 -10.34
C HIS A 221 -1.37 8.63 -10.19
N SER A 222 -2.25 8.11 -9.34
CA SER A 222 -2.34 6.67 -9.07
C SER A 222 -2.76 5.85 -10.28
N ASP A 223 -3.62 6.37 -11.15
CA ASP A 223 -4.04 5.71 -12.39
C ASP A 223 -2.92 5.55 -13.43
N LEU A 224 -1.84 6.34 -13.30
CA LEU A 224 -0.67 6.32 -14.18
C LEU A 224 0.55 5.64 -13.55
N THR A 225 0.52 5.30 -12.25
CA THR A 225 1.70 4.86 -11.51
C THR A 225 1.48 3.51 -10.83
N THR A 226 1.98 2.44 -11.43
CA THR A 226 1.83 1.06 -10.94
C THR A 226 2.27 0.88 -9.48
N ALA A 227 3.39 1.49 -9.09
CA ALA A 227 3.91 1.35 -7.73
C ALA A 227 3.02 2.00 -6.65
N ILE A 228 2.33 3.11 -6.97
CA ILE A 228 1.31 3.70 -6.08
C ILE A 228 0.10 2.77 -5.97
N GLN A 229 -0.32 2.12 -7.06
CA GLN A 229 -1.42 1.15 -6.99
C GLN A 229 -1.07 -0.06 -6.12
N ILE A 230 0.20 -0.47 -6.09
CA ILE A 230 0.69 -1.49 -5.16
C ILE A 230 0.66 -0.97 -3.71
N ALA A 231 1.04 0.29 -3.48
CA ALA A 231 0.95 0.91 -2.16
C ALA A 231 -0.51 1.00 -1.65
N ASP A 232 -1.48 1.36 -2.52
CA ASP A 232 -2.93 1.31 -2.21
C ASP A 232 -3.37 -0.08 -1.75
N LEU A 233 -2.94 -1.13 -2.48
CA LEU A 233 -3.26 -2.51 -2.10
C LEU A 233 -2.68 -2.87 -0.73
N VAL A 234 -1.43 -2.52 -0.47
CA VAL A 234 -0.78 -2.77 0.83
C VAL A 234 -1.50 -2.00 1.94
N ALA A 235 -1.84 -0.72 1.72
CA ALA A 235 -2.57 0.10 2.68
C ALA A 235 -3.96 -0.49 2.97
N TYR A 236 -4.69 -0.88 1.92
CA TYR A 236 -6.01 -1.50 2.05
C TYR A 236 -5.98 -2.83 2.81
N ILE A 237 -5.05 -3.74 2.43
CA ILE A 237 -4.92 -5.04 3.08
C ILE A 237 -4.50 -4.86 4.55
N THR A 238 -3.58 -3.93 4.83
CA THR A 238 -3.15 -3.62 6.20
C THR A 238 -4.31 -3.10 7.04
N SER A 239 -5.11 -2.17 6.50
CA SER A 239 -6.23 -1.56 7.21
C SER A 239 -7.34 -2.56 7.58
N TRP A 240 -7.59 -3.57 6.73
CA TRP A 240 -8.72 -4.46 6.89
C TRP A 240 -8.37 -5.90 7.28
N GLY A 241 -7.19 -6.36 6.91
CA GLY A 241 -6.77 -7.76 7.04
C GLY A 241 -5.75 -8.00 8.15
N VAL A 242 -5.01 -6.97 8.58
CA VAL A 242 -4.03 -7.14 9.66
C VAL A 242 -4.73 -7.01 11.01
N GLN A 243 -4.52 -8.01 11.86
CA GLN A 243 -4.96 -7.98 13.25
C GLN A 243 -4.03 -7.08 14.06
N VAL A 244 -4.58 -6.10 14.75
CA VAL A 244 -3.83 -5.11 15.53
C VAL A 244 -4.30 -5.08 16.98
N GLY A 245 -3.37 -5.10 17.92
CA GLY A 245 -3.63 -4.89 19.34
C GLY A 245 -4.62 -5.89 19.95
N SER A 246 -5.66 -5.38 20.58
CA SER A 246 -6.68 -6.17 21.31
C SER A 246 -7.78 -6.74 20.42
N MET A 247 -7.67 -6.66 19.11
CA MET A 247 -8.68 -7.25 18.22
C MET A 247 -8.67 -8.77 18.33
N PRO A 248 -9.84 -9.43 18.54
CA PRO A 248 -9.91 -10.90 18.60
C PRO A 248 -9.62 -11.54 17.23
N GLU A 249 -9.97 -10.85 16.16
CA GLU A 249 -9.76 -11.27 14.76
C GLU A 249 -9.61 -10.03 13.85
N PRO A 250 -9.05 -10.17 12.64
CA PRO A 250 -8.99 -9.07 11.70
C PRO A 250 -10.41 -8.62 11.30
N ALA A 251 -10.57 -7.35 10.92
CA ALA A 251 -11.87 -6.79 10.53
C ALA A 251 -12.50 -7.51 9.31
N ARG A 252 -11.65 -8.17 8.53
CA ARG A 252 -12.03 -8.94 7.35
C ARG A 252 -11.19 -10.22 7.26
N ALA A 253 -11.68 -11.30 7.86
CA ALA A 253 -11.01 -12.59 7.91
C ALA A 253 -10.69 -13.15 6.52
N GLU A 254 -11.51 -12.84 5.50
CA GLU A 254 -11.25 -13.26 4.12
C GLU A 254 -9.97 -12.66 3.50
N LEU A 255 -9.34 -11.67 4.14
CA LEU A 255 -8.06 -11.07 3.73
C LEU A 255 -6.84 -11.69 4.44
N GLU A 256 -7.02 -12.61 5.36
CA GLU A 256 -5.96 -13.15 6.23
C GLU A 256 -4.73 -13.60 5.44
N GLN A 257 -4.90 -14.42 4.40
CA GLN A 257 -3.78 -14.88 3.57
C GLN A 257 -3.03 -13.75 2.89
N LEU A 258 -3.74 -12.73 2.39
CA LEU A 258 -3.13 -11.56 1.77
C LEU A 258 -2.43 -10.68 2.81
N ALA A 259 -2.98 -10.59 4.02
CA ALA A 259 -2.36 -9.89 5.13
C ALA A 259 -1.06 -10.57 5.58
N ASP A 260 -1.02 -11.89 5.60
CA ASP A 260 0.20 -12.65 5.87
C ASP A 260 1.28 -12.38 4.81
N GLN A 261 0.91 -12.34 3.53
CA GLN A 261 1.84 -12.00 2.45
C GLN A 261 2.36 -10.56 2.61
N VAL A 262 1.50 -9.59 2.94
CA VAL A 262 1.94 -8.21 3.25
C VAL A 262 2.86 -8.18 4.47
N CYS A 263 2.55 -8.95 5.51
CA CYS A 263 3.39 -9.06 6.71
C CYS A 263 4.77 -9.67 6.43
N GLN A 264 4.90 -10.54 5.44
CA GLN A 264 6.19 -11.07 4.99
C GLN A 264 7.07 -10.04 4.29
N LEU A 265 6.48 -8.99 3.71
CA LEU A 265 7.21 -7.88 3.11
C LEU A 265 7.77 -6.90 4.16
N ARG A 266 7.43 -7.04 5.45
CA ARG A 266 7.93 -6.15 6.49
C ARG A 266 9.45 -6.23 6.58
N TYR A 267 10.02 -5.09 6.95
CA TYR A 267 11.43 -4.97 7.32
C TYR A 267 11.56 -4.90 8.85
N ARG A 268 12.66 -5.45 9.36
CA ARG A 268 13.02 -5.38 10.77
C ARG A 268 14.41 -4.80 10.90
N ALA A 269 14.54 -3.69 11.61
CA ALA A 269 15.80 -3.11 12.04
C ALA A 269 16.12 -3.51 13.48
N THR A 270 17.40 -3.50 13.84
CA THR A 270 17.87 -3.58 15.22
C THR A 270 18.51 -2.26 15.58
N ARG A 271 18.05 -1.62 16.66
CA ARG A 271 18.51 -0.29 17.08
C ARG A 271 18.69 -0.24 18.60
N GLU A 272 19.50 0.71 19.04
CA GLU A 272 19.51 1.13 20.43
C GLU A 272 18.45 2.22 20.63
N ILE A 273 17.52 2.01 21.54
CA ILE A 273 16.47 2.98 21.87
C ILE A 273 16.39 3.16 23.36
N ASN A 274 16.56 4.38 23.84
CA ASN A 274 16.53 4.74 25.27
C ASN A 274 17.49 3.90 26.12
N GLY A 275 18.69 3.60 25.63
CA GLY A 275 19.68 2.78 26.33
C GLY A 275 19.41 1.27 26.30
N GLN A 276 18.37 0.83 25.62
CA GLN A 276 18.11 -0.59 25.37
C GLN A 276 18.76 -1.00 24.04
N GLU A 277 19.85 -1.73 24.13
CA GLU A 277 20.51 -2.32 22.98
C GLU A 277 19.66 -3.41 22.34
N ASN A 278 19.84 -3.61 21.03
CA ASN A 278 19.18 -4.68 20.26
C ASN A 278 17.63 -4.59 20.22
N PHE A 279 17.07 -3.39 20.36
CA PHE A 279 15.64 -3.19 20.23
C PHE A 279 15.20 -3.44 18.78
N SER A 280 14.19 -4.31 18.61
CA SER A 280 13.63 -4.62 17.28
C SER A 280 12.61 -3.60 16.84
N VAL A 281 12.91 -2.88 15.75
CA VAL A 281 12.01 -1.91 15.14
C VAL A 281 11.46 -2.50 13.84
N TRP A 282 10.15 -2.74 13.82
CA TRP A 282 9.49 -3.22 12.63
C TRP A 282 9.06 -2.06 11.71
N SER A 283 9.02 -2.31 10.41
CA SER A 283 8.53 -1.33 9.42
C SER A 283 7.04 -1.00 9.55
N PHE A 284 6.29 -1.79 10.31
CA PHE A 284 4.91 -1.49 10.70
C PHE A 284 4.90 -0.95 12.12
N ALA A 285 4.31 0.23 12.31
CA ALA A 285 4.14 0.89 13.59
C ALA A 285 2.66 1.04 13.94
N ILE A 286 2.29 0.68 15.16
CA ILE A 286 0.98 0.98 15.72
C ILE A 286 1.10 2.32 16.46
N ILE A 287 0.19 3.24 16.19
CA ILE A 287 0.19 4.58 16.75
C ILE A 287 -1.13 4.81 17.48
N ASP A 288 -1.04 4.88 18.78
CA ASP A 288 -2.20 5.10 19.66
C ASP A 288 -2.54 6.58 19.78
N ASP A 289 -1.56 7.46 19.54
CA ASP A 289 -1.70 8.91 19.65
C ASP A 289 -0.97 9.62 18.51
N LEU A 290 -1.68 10.48 17.80
CA LEU A 290 -1.13 11.32 16.71
C LEU A 290 -0.52 12.63 17.20
N LEU A 291 -0.68 12.97 18.48
CA LEU A 291 -0.08 14.16 19.06
C LEU A 291 1.44 13.99 19.12
N THR A 292 2.16 15.01 18.72
CA THR A 292 3.61 15.04 18.88
C THR A 292 3.97 15.11 20.37
N SER A 293 4.93 14.31 20.82
CA SER A 293 5.50 14.51 22.15
C SER A 293 6.20 15.87 22.19
N ARG A 294 6.10 16.58 23.32
CA ARG A 294 6.77 17.87 23.56
C ARG A 294 8.31 17.84 23.41
N ASP A 295 8.88 16.64 23.27
CA ASP A 295 10.33 16.40 23.17
C ASP A 295 10.88 16.49 21.74
N GLU A 296 10.15 17.02 20.77
CA GLU A 296 10.59 17.20 19.40
C GLU A 296 11.16 18.61 19.11
N GLY A 297 11.56 19.32 20.14
CA GLY A 297 12.26 20.59 20.06
C GLY A 297 13.79 20.43 19.89
#